data_f4169e59be798a215488f25f0f814a2a
#
_entry.id   f4169e59be798a215488f25f0f814a2a
#
_cell.length_a   1.000
_cell.length_b   1.000
_cell.length_c   1.000
_cell.angle_alpha   90.00
_cell.angle_beta   90.00
_cell.angle_gamma   90.00
#
_symmetry.space_group_name_H-M   'P 1'
#
loop_
_entity.id
_entity.type
_entity.pdbx_description
1 polymer ?
#
loop_
_entity_poly.entity_id
_entity_poly.type
_entity_poly.pdbx_seq_one_letter_code
_entity_poly.pdbx_strand_id
1 'polypeptide(L)'
;MEAKTSLMERLGMVNDKLLSLEQRISRGEELPVSETIDEATALVEEILRAFLDNEGKEYDPEDRILELWKRLVKGEPTLNTIRDNCRELVYYRNCLDMQREDALPPHPARMAVRTARHIYLYMRSRAEQRGMLQED
;
A
#
# COMPACT_ATOMS: atom_id res chain seq x y z
N MET A 1 9.34 3.73 28.29
CA MET A 1 8.31 4.06 27.29
C MET A 1 8.91 4.02 25.89
N GLU A 2 8.38 3.14 25.07
CA GLU A 2 8.89 3.04 23.71
C GLU A 2 8.40 4.22 22.87
N ALA A 3 9.30 4.80 22.13
CA ALA A 3 8.93 5.83 21.16
C ALA A 3 8.19 5.19 20.00
N LYS A 4 7.07 5.78 19.61
CA LYS A 4 6.36 5.32 18.42
C LYS A 4 7.21 5.60 17.19
N THR A 5 7.29 4.63 16.29
CA THR A 5 7.91 4.85 14.99
C THR A 5 7.11 5.93 14.26
N SER A 6 7.78 6.95 13.78
CA SER A 6 7.12 8.08 13.13
C SER A 6 6.49 7.67 11.79
N LEU A 7 5.52 8.45 11.35
CA LEU A 7 4.92 8.24 10.02
C LEU A 7 6.00 8.31 8.94
N MET A 8 6.90 9.29 9.03
CA MET A 8 8.00 9.44 8.07
C MET A 8 8.88 8.18 7.99
N GLU A 9 9.23 7.62 9.16
CA GLU A 9 10.06 6.42 9.21
C GLU A 9 9.34 5.22 8.59
N ARG A 10 8.06 5.06 8.89
CA ARG A 10 7.27 3.95 8.35
C ARG A 10 7.11 4.06 6.84
N LEU A 11 6.85 5.27 6.33
CA LEU A 11 6.78 5.51 4.89
C LEU A 11 8.14 5.27 4.23
N GLY A 12 9.23 5.64 4.90
CA GLY A 12 10.57 5.37 4.40
C GLY A 12 10.86 3.88 4.26
N MET A 13 10.42 3.08 5.23
CA MET A 13 10.59 1.62 5.16
C MET A 13 9.80 1.02 4.00
N VAL A 14 8.58 1.50 3.79
CA VAL A 14 7.76 1.05 2.65
C VAL A 14 8.44 1.44 1.34
N ASN A 15 8.93 2.67 1.25
CA ASN A 15 9.63 3.15 0.05
C ASN A 15 10.85 2.29 -0.27
N ASP A 16 11.65 1.94 0.74
CA ASP A 16 12.84 1.10 0.54
C ASP A 16 12.46 -0.25 -0.05
N LYS A 17 11.40 -0.86 0.43
CA LYS A 17 10.94 -2.14 -0.08
C LYS A 17 10.39 -2.03 -1.49
N LEU A 18 9.64 -0.97 -1.79
CA LEU A 18 9.15 -0.72 -3.14
C LEU A 18 10.31 -0.50 -4.12
N LEU A 19 11.31 0.28 -3.70
CA LEU A 19 12.50 0.51 -4.53
C LEU A 19 13.22 -0.79 -4.84
N SER A 20 13.35 -1.69 -3.86
CA SER A 20 13.98 -2.98 -4.07
C SER A 20 13.24 -3.80 -5.14
N LEU A 21 11.92 -3.85 -5.07
CA LEU A 21 11.10 -4.55 -6.07
C LEU A 21 11.24 -3.90 -7.44
N GLU A 22 11.21 -2.57 -7.49
CA GLU A 22 11.32 -1.81 -8.73
C GLU A 22 12.68 -2.00 -9.39
N GLN A 23 13.74 -2.08 -8.61
CA GLN A 23 15.09 -2.33 -9.13
C GLN A 23 15.20 -3.72 -9.74
N ARG A 24 14.59 -4.72 -9.10
CA ARG A 24 14.59 -6.08 -9.63
C ARG A 24 13.86 -6.14 -10.97
N ILE A 25 12.72 -5.47 -11.06
CA ILE A 25 11.95 -5.36 -12.31
C ILE A 25 12.80 -4.66 -13.39
N SER A 26 13.46 -3.57 -13.02
CA SER A 26 14.29 -2.78 -13.92
C SER A 26 15.47 -3.58 -14.51
N ARG A 27 15.95 -4.55 -13.74
CA ARG A 27 17.04 -5.44 -14.21
C ARG A 27 16.52 -6.58 -15.09
N GLY A 28 15.24 -6.60 -15.40
CA GLY A 28 14.64 -7.64 -16.22
C GLY A 28 14.30 -8.92 -15.47
N GLU A 29 14.36 -8.88 -14.14
CA GLU A 29 14.01 -10.04 -13.32
C GLU A 29 12.50 -10.26 -13.33
N GLU A 30 12.08 -11.51 -13.50
CA GLU A 30 10.67 -11.87 -13.37
C GLU A 30 10.36 -12.19 -11.92
N LEU A 31 9.51 -11.36 -11.30
CA LEU A 31 9.12 -11.57 -9.92
C LEU A 31 8.03 -12.63 -9.83
N PRO A 32 8.04 -13.46 -8.77
CA PRO A 32 6.98 -14.45 -8.58
C PRO A 32 5.65 -13.75 -8.35
N VAL A 33 4.62 -14.18 -9.09
CA VAL A 33 3.35 -13.43 -9.15
C VAL A 33 2.64 -13.38 -7.80
N SER A 34 2.38 -14.54 -7.20
CA SER A 34 1.60 -14.61 -5.96
C SER A 34 2.29 -13.87 -4.81
N GLU A 35 3.57 -14.13 -4.61
CA GLU A 35 4.34 -13.52 -3.54
C GLU A 35 4.45 -12.01 -3.72
N THR A 36 4.60 -11.55 -4.96
CA THR A 36 4.74 -10.11 -5.23
C THR A 36 3.41 -9.39 -5.01
N ILE A 37 2.30 -9.98 -5.41
CA ILE A 37 0.98 -9.40 -5.14
C ILE A 37 0.75 -9.30 -3.63
N ASP A 38 1.10 -10.34 -2.88
CA ASP A 38 0.96 -10.32 -1.43
C ASP A 38 1.85 -9.25 -0.80
N GLU A 39 3.09 -9.13 -1.26
CA GLU A 39 4.02 -8.13 -0.73
C GLU A 39 3.54 -6.72 -1.04
N ALA A 40 3.11 -6.46 -2.28
CA ALA A 40 2.58 -5.15 -2.66
C ALA A 40 1.36 -4.79 -1.80
N THR A 41 0.46 -5.74 -1.59
CA THR A 41 -0.73 -5.55 -0.76
C THR A 41 -0.34 -5.24 0.69
N ALA A 42 0.61 -6.01 1.23
CA ALA A 42 1.08 -5.80 2.60
C ALA A 42 1.72 -4.43 2.78
N LEU A 43 2.46 -3.95 1.78
CA LEU A 43 3.07 -2.62 1.84
C LEU A 43 2.00 -1.52 1.85
N VAL A 44 0.95 -1.66 1.06
CA VAL A 44 -0.16 -0.70 1.08
C VAL A 44 -0.89 -0.76 2.42
N GLU A 45 -1.13 -1.94 2.96
CA GLU A 45 -1.73 -2.09 4.29
C GLU A 45 -0.89 -1.39 5.35
N GLU A 46 0.43 -1.50 5.28
CA GLU A 46 1.32 -0.81 6.20
C GLU A 46 1.22 0.71 6.08
N ILE A 47 1.12 1.23 4.85
CA ILE A 47 0.90 2.67 4.64
C ILE A 47 -0.40 3.10 5.34
N LEU A 48 -1.48 2.37 5.12
CA LEU A 48 -2.79 2.73 5.69
C LEU A 48 -2.78 2.66 7.21
N ARG A 49 -2.14 1.62 7.79
CA ARG A 49 -2.00 1.52 9.25
C ARG A 49 -1.18 2.65 9.82
N ALA A 50 -0.11 3.04 9.11
CA ALA A 50 0.73 4.15 9.57
C ALA A 50 -0.05 5.45 9.67
N PHE A 51 -0.92 5.72 8.69
CA PHE A 51 -1.77 6.91 8.73
C PHE A 51 -2.82 6.82 9.83
N LEU A 52 -3.45 5.65 10.01
CA LEU A 52 -4.41 5.46 11.09
C LEU A 52 -3.77 5.67 12.46
N ASP A 53 -2.59 5.11 12.67
CA ASP A 53 -1.85 5.29 13.92
C ASP A 53 -1.51 6.76 14.14
N ASN A 54 -1.06 7.44 13.11
CA ASN A 54 -0.70 8.86 13.20
C ASN A 54 -1.89 9.73 13.55
N GLU A 55 -3.09 9.35 13.12
CA GLU A 55 -4.31 10.08 13.41
C GLU A 55 -5.00 9.61 14.70
N GLY A 56 -4.42 8.63 15.39
CA GLY A 56 -5.00 8.09 16.61
C GLY A 56 -6.29 7.32 16.40
N LYS A 57 -6.50 6.80 15.18
CA LYS A 57 -7.70 6.01 14.85
C LYS A 57 -7.46 4.54 15.12
N GLU A 58 -8.49 3.89 15.65
CA GLU A 58 -8.44 2.47 15.94
C GLU A 58 -8.73 1.64 14.70
N TYR A 59 -8.16 0.46 14.65
CA TYR A 59 -8.46 -0.55 13.65
C TYR A 59 -8.19 -1.93 14.24
N ASP A 60 -8.80 -2.94 13.64
CA ASP A 60 -8.59 -4.33 14.05
C ASP A 60 -7.26 -4.82 13.48
N PRO A 61 -6.43 -5.54 14.27
CA PRO A 61 -5.17 -6.10 13.73
C PRO A 61 -5.36 -6.99 12.51
N GLU A 62 -6.55 -7.57 12.35
CA GLU A 62 -6.85 -8.43 11.20
C GLU A 62 -7.47 -7.70 10.02
N ASP A 63 -7.69 -6.39 10.15
CA ASP A 63 -8.22 -5.60 9.05
C ASP A 63 -7.27 -5.66 7.84
N ARG A 64 -7.85 -5.89 6.68
CA ARG A 64 -7.13 -5.93 5.42
C ARG A 64 -7.31 -4.59 4.69
N ILE A 65 -6.77 -4.51 3.50
CA ILE A 65 -6.62 -3.25 2.77
C ILE A 65 -7.92 -2.45 2.66
N LEU A 66 -9.05 -3.06 2.30
CA LEU A 66 -10.30 -2.31 2.12
C LEU A 66 -10.90 -1.85 3.43
N GLU A 67 -10.80 -2.66 4.50
CA GLU A 67 -11.28 -2.24 5.83
C GLU A 67 -10.44 -1.09 6.36
N LEU A 68 -9.12 -1.14 6.18
CA LEU A 68 -8.22 -0.07 6.60
C LEU A 68 -8.54 1.22 5.82
N TRP A 69 -8.71 1.09 4.51
CA TRP A 69 -9.06 2.23 3.67
C TRP A 69 -10.40 2.86 4.11
N LYS A 70 -11.39 2.03 4.41
CA LYS A 70 -12.70 2.52 4.87
C LYS A 70 -12.61 3.33 6.15
N ARG A 71 -11.74 2.91 7.08
CA ARG A 71 -11.54 3.65 8.33
C ARG A 71 -10.92 5.02 8.09
N LEU A 72 -10.02 5.12 7.13
CA LEU A 72 -9.38 6.39 6.79
C LEU A 72 -10.34 7.32 6.04
N VAL A 73 -11.09 6.81 5.08
CA VAL A 73 -11.92 7.64 4.20
C VAL A 73 -13.07 8.30 4.94
N LYS A 74 -13.51 7.74 6.06
CA LYS A 74 -14.61 8.31 6.84
C LYS A 74 -14.35 9.74 7.27
N GLY A 75 -13.11 10.07 7.62
CA GLY A 75 -12.75 11.42 8.00
C GLY A 75 -12.17 12.24 6.86
N GLU A 76 -11.93 11.62 5.71
CA GLU A 76 -11.19 12.24 4.62
C GLU A 76 -11.68 11.76 3.27
N PRO A 77 -12.81 12.31 2.78
CA PRO A 77 -13.41 11.83 1.52
C PRO A 77 -12.48 11.90 0.30
N THR A 78 -11.46 12.76 0.33
CA THR A 78 -10.49 12.85 -0.78
C THR A 78 -9.73 11.53 -0.98
N LEU A 79 -9.67 10.67 0.04
CA LEU A 79 -9.02 9.36 -0.07
C LEU A 79 -9.78 8.39 -0.98
N ASN A 80 -10.97 8.76 -1.46
CA ASN A 80 -11.63 8.01 -2.52
C ASN A 80 -10.80 7.96 -3.80
N THR A 81 -9.84 8.88 -3.95
CA THR A 81 -8.92 8.90 -5.09
C THR A 81 -8.15 7.59 -5.24
N ILE A 82 -7.79 6.93 -4.13
CA ILE A 82 -7.03 5.67 -4.17
C ILE A 82 -7.90 4.43 -4.02
N ARG A 83 -9.22 4.59 -3.96
CA ARG A 83 -10.14 3.48 -3.77
C ARG A 83 -9.95 2.39 -4.83
N ASP A 84 -9.93 2.78 -6.10
CA ASP A 84 -9.82 1.82 -7.20
C ASP A 84 -8.46 1.12 -7.20
N ASN A 85 -7.41 1.82 -6.80
CA ASN A 85 -6.09 1.22 -6.66
C ASN A 85 -6.08 0.13 -5.58
N CYS A 86 -6.70 0.39 -4.45
CA CYS A 86 -6.83 -0.61 -3.39
C CYS A 86 -7.64 -1.81 -3.86
N ARG A 87 -8.74 -1.56 -4.56
CA ARG A 87 -9.61 -2.62 -5.08
C ARG A 87 -8.90 -3.45 -6.15
N GLU A 88 -8.02 -2.84 -6.93
CA GLU A 88 -7.23 -3.56 -7.93
C GLU A 88 -6.36 -4.63 -7.29
N LEU A 89 -5.68 -4.30 -6.19
CA LEU A 89 -4.87 -5.29 -5.48
C LEU A 89 -5.71 -6.43 -4.91
N VAL A 90 -6.89 -6.13 -4.40
CA VAL A 90 -7.83 -7.14 -3.93
C VAL A 90 -8.28 -8.04 -5.09
N TYR A 91 -8.56 -7.44 -6.24
CA TYR A 91 -8.94 -8.17 -7.44
C TYR A 91 -7.87 -9.18 -7.86
N TYR A 92 -6.60 -8.75 -7.86
CA TYR A 92 -5.49 -9.63 -8.21
C TYR A 92 -5.42 -10.82 -7.26
N ARG A 93 -5.55 -10.57 -5.96
CA ARG A 93 -5.50 -11.65 -4.97
C ARG A 93 -6.67 -12.62 -5.17
N ASN A 94 -7.87 -12.08 -5.43
CA ASN A 94 -9.04 -12.91 -5.67
C ASN A 94 -8.87 -13.78 -6.92
N CYS A 95 -8.28 -13.25 -8.00
CA CYS A 95 -8.01 -14.03 -9.20
C CYS A 95 -7.12 -15.23 -8.88
N LEU A 96 -6.08 -15.03 -8.08
CA LEU A 96 -5.19 -16.11 -7.69
C LEU A 96 -5.90 -17.13 -6.81
N ASP A 97 -6.67 -16.67 -5.84
CA ASP A 97 -7.39 -17.55 -4.92
C ASP A 97 -8.45 -18.40 -5.63
N MET A 98 -9.04 -17.85 -6.67
CA MET A 98 -10.06 -18.55 -7.47
C MET A 98 -9.47 -19.31 -8.65
N GLN A 99 -8.14 -19.37 -8.75
CA GLN A 99 -7.43 -20.02 -9.84
C GLN A 99 -7.81 -19.45 -11.22
N ARG A 100 -8.04 -18.15 -11.26
CA ARG A 100 -8.38 -17.40 -12.47
C ARG A 100 -7.21 -16.52 -12.90
N GLU A 101 -6.05 -17.14 -13.10
CA GLU A 101 -4.86 -16.43 -13.56
C GLU A 101 -5.07 -15.80 -14.94
N ASP A 102 -5.98 -16.38 -15.73
CA ASP A 102 -6.38 -15.83 -17.03
C ASP A 102 -7.02 -14.45 -16.93
N ALA A 103 -7.58 -14.10 -15.78
CA ALA A 103 -8.23 -12.80 -15.55
C ALA A 103 -7.26 -11.72 -15.07
N LEU A 104 -6.00 -12.07 -14.80
CA LEU A 104 -4.98 -11.09 -14.42
C LEU A 104 -4.51 -10.31 -15.65
N PRO A 105 -4.06 -9.05 -15.44
CA PRO A 105 -3.48 -8.27 -16.54
C PRO A 105 -2.13 -8.85 -16.95
N PRO A 106 -1.59 -8.45 -18.12
CA PRO A 106 -0.21 -8.79 -18.47
C PRO A 106 0.74 -8.27 -17.39
N HIS A 107 1.79 -9.05 -17.08
CA HIS A 107 2.79 -8.71 -16.08
C HIS A 107 2.18 -8.34 -14.72
N PRO A 108 1.39 -9.25 -14.11
CA PRO A 108 0.63 -8.88 -12.91
C PRO A 108 1.50 -8.50 -11.71
N ALA A 109 2.68 -9.11 -11.55
CA ALA A 109 3.58 -8.73 -10.47
C ALA A 109 4.06 -7.28 -10.62
N ARG A 110 4.45 -6.91 -11.83
CA ARG A 110 4.86 -5.53 -12.15
C ARG A 110 3.71 -4.55 -11.91
N MET A 111 2.51 -4.92 -12.32
CA MET A 111 1.34 -4.07 -12.14
C MET A 111 1.00 -3.88 -10.66
N ALA A 112 1.13 -4.93 -9.85
CA ALA A 112 0.89 -4.82 -8.41
C ALA A 112 1.88 -3.84 -7.75
N VAL A 113 3.16 -3.94 -8.10
CA VAL A 113 4.19 -3.02 -7.57
C VAL A 113 3.88 -1.59 -8.01
N ARG A 114 3.51 -1.40 -9.25
CA ARG A 114 3.17 -0.07 -9.79
C ARG A 114 1.96 0.53 -9.05
N THR A 115 0.94 -0.28 -8.80
CA THR A 115 -0.25 0.16 -8.07
C THR A 115 0.11 0.56 -6.65
N ALA A 116 0.92 -0.24 -5.96
CA ALA A 116 1.38 0.07 -4.61
C ALA A 116 2.21 1.37 -4.61
N ARG A 117 3.09 1.56 -5.59
CA ARG A 117 3.87 2.81 -5.71
C ARG A 117 2.95 4.02 -5.91
N HIS A 118 1.92 3.87 -6.72
CA HIS A 118 0.96 4.95 -6.96
C HIS A 118 0.26 5.38 -5.66
N ILE A 119 -0.19 4.40 -4.87
CA ILE A 119 -0.79 4.67 -3.57
C ILE A 119 0.21 5.36 -2.64
N TYR A 120 1.45 4.85 -2.61
CA TYR A 120 2.50 5.45 -1.79
C TYR A 120 2.71 6.92 -2.14
N LEU A 121 2.85 7.24 -3.42
CA LEU A 121 3.09 8.62 -3.86
C LEU A 121 1.93 9.53 -3.49
N TYR A 122 0.70 9.07 -3.67
CA TYR A 122 -0.47 9.86 -3.29
C TYR A 122 -0.48 10.14 -1.79
N MET A 123 -0.30 9.11 -0.98
CA MET A 123 -0.35 9.27 0.48
C MET A 123 0.82 10.11 0.99
N ARG A 124 2.00 9.93 0.43
CA ARG A 124 3.17 10.71 0.78
C ARG A 124 2.98 12.19 0.47
N SER A 125 2.50 12.51 -0.73
CA SER A 125 2.21 13.89 -1.12
C SER A 125 1.22 14.54 -0.19
N ARG A 126 0.19 13.80 0.17
CA ARG A 126 -0.84 14.28 1.09
C ARG A 126 -0.24 14.57 2.48
N ALA A 127 0.61 13.68 2.96
CA ALA A 127 1.26 13.88 4.25
C ALA A 127 2.16 15.13 4.25
N GLU A 128 2.89 15.36 3.16
CA GLU A 128 3.72 16.55 3.01
C GLU A 128 2.87 17.82 3.00
N GLN A 129 1.79 17.83 2.25
CA GLN A 129 0.90 18.99 2.16
C GLN A 129 0.29 19.37 3.51
N ARG A 130 0.07 18.40 4.37
CA ARG A 130 -0.53 18.61 5.69
C ARG A 130 0.49 18.76 6.81
N GLY A 131 1.78 18.78 6.47
CA GLY A 131 2.83 18.91 7.48
C GLY A 131 2.95 17.71 8.42
N MET A 132 2.43 16.55 8.02
CA MET A 132 2.44 15.34 8.86
C MET A 132 3.80 14.71 9.00
N LEU A 133 4.74 15.07 8.13
CA LEU A 133 6.09 14.51 8.13
C LEU A 133 7.11 15.38 8.87
N GLN A 134 6.67 16.49 9.44
CA GLN A 134 7.57 17.35 10.20
C GLN A 134 7.84 16.72 11.55
N GLU A 135 9.12 16.70 11.93
CA GLU A 135 9.53 16.30 13.26
C GLU A 135 9.72 17.56 14.11
N ASP A 136 9.17 17.52 15.30
CA ASP A 136 9.40 18.60 16.27
C ASP A 136 10.77 18.47 16.92
#